data_a2aa04c61e0d6510ff1a7987491a6229
#
_entry.id   a2aa04c61e0d6510ff1a7987491a6229
#
_cell.length_a   1.000
_cell.length_b   1.000
_cell.length_c   1.000
_cell.angle_alpha   90.00
_cell.angle_beta   90.00
_cell.angle_gamma   90.00
#
_symmetry.space_group_name_H-M   'P 1'
#
loop_
_entity.id
_entity.type
_entity.pdbx_description
1 polymer ?
#
loop_
_entity_poly.entity_id
_entity_poly.type
_entity_poly.pdbx_seq_one_letter_code
_entity_poly.pdbx_strand_id
1 'polypeptide(L)'
;MIQELLKTVTRLLDQKGIGYMISGSLAFNVYCVPRMTMDIDIVIELDQANLNDFLEIFTTGYYLNESTVKQEIRRKGMFNVIDHRSGFKIDFIVRKDTEYRQLEFSRKTRKVLDNIPVWMVAAEDLIVSKIEWIQQLQSEKQIQDIKMLMSLPEIDREYIISWCKKLNFKTFDLL
;
A
#
# COMPACT_ATOMS: atom_id res chain seq x y z
N MET A 1 -13.42 14.04 2.61
CA MET A 1 -12.11 14.63 2.16
C MET A 1 -11.10 13.57 1.74
N ILE A 2 -10.70 12.61 2.59
CA ILE A 2 -9.76 11.54 2.20
C ILE A 2 -10.29 10.68 1.03
N GLN A 3 -11.59 10.41 1.01
CA GLN A 3 -12.28 9.68 -0.04
C GLN A 3 -12.19 10.40 -1.40
N GLU A 4 -12.38 11.71 -1.43
CA GLU A 4 -12.27 12.51 -2.66
C GLU A 4 -10.84 12.52 -3.20
N LEU A 5 -9.85 12.61 -2.32
CA LEU A 5 -8.45 12.51 -2.67
C LEU A 5 -8.14 11.13 -3.26
N LEU A 6 -8.54 10.06 -2.57
CA LEU A 6 -8.38 8.68 -3.01
C LEU A 6 -9.00 8.47 -4.40
N LYS A 7 -10.27 8.87 -4.57
CA LYS A 7 -11.00 8.77 -5.84
C LYS A 7 -10.29 9.49 -6.98
N THR A 8 -9.83 10.71 -6.72
CA THR A 8 -9.14 11.51 -7.72
C THR A 8 -7.84 10.85 -8.14
N VAL A 9 -7.01 10.47 -7.17
CA VAL A 9 -5.68 9.90 -7.44
C VAL A 9 -5.79 8.54 -8.13
N THR A 10 -6.63 7.63 -7.62
CA THR A 10 -6.76 6.29 -8.22
C THR A 10 -7.32 6.34 -9.64
N ARG A 11 -8.29 7.23 -9.91
CA ARG A 11 -8.79 7.45 -11.26
C ARG A 11 -7.71 7.96 -12.21
N LEU A 12 -6.87 8.89 -11.77
CA LEU A 12 -5.79 9.44 -12.59
C LEU A 12 -4.70 8.41 -12.86
N LEU A 13 -4.35 7.59 -11.86
CA LEU A 13 -3.43 6.46 -12.05
C LEU A 13 -3.97 5.44 -13.06
N ASP A 14 -5.26 5.06 -12.95
CA ASP A 14 -5.92 4.18 -13.92
C ASP A 14 -5.91 4.80 -15.33
N GLN A 15 -6.19 6.10 -15.48
CA GLN A 15 -6.17 6.81 -16.77
C GLN A 15 -4.80 6.86 -17.43
N LYS A 16 -3.74 6.98 -16.62
CA LYS A 16 -2.34 6.96 -17.09
C LYS A 16 -1.79 5.54 -17.27
N GLY A 17 -2.56 4.51 -16.97
CA GLY A 17 -2.12 3.12 -17.03
C GLY A 17 -1.02 2.77 -16.03
N ILE A 18 -0.90 3.54 -14.94
CA ILE A 18 0.09 3.30 -13.91
C ILE A 18 -0.46 2.26 -12.92
N GLY A 19 0.19 1.10 -12.84
CA GLY A 19 -0.22 0.03 -11.93
C GLY A 19 -0.07 0.44 -10.46
N TYR A 20 -1.12 0.19 -9.66
CA TYR A 20 -1.12 0.48 -8.22
C TYR A 20 -1.94 -0.53 -7.42
N MET A 21 -1.75 -0.54 -6.11
CA MET A 21 -2.67 -1.15 -5.14
C MET A 21 -2.67 -0.38 -3.82
N ILE A 22 -3.84 -0.25 -3.23
CA ILE A 22 -4.01 0.31 -1.88
C ILE A 22 -3.55 -0.73 -0.86
N SER A 23 -2.80 -0.28 0.14
CA SER A 23 -2.25 -1.08 1.23
C SER A 23 -2.52 -0.43 2.59
N GLY A 24 -1.76 -0.79 3.61
CA GLY A 24 -1.75 -0.14 4.92
C GLY A 24 -3.08 -0.13 5.65
N SER A 25 -3.38 1.01 6.28
CA SER A 25 -4.57 1.16 7.12
C SER A 25 -5.87 1.20 6.34
N LEU A 26 -5.89 1.75 5.13
CA LEU A 26 -7.10 1.74 4.29
C LEU A 26 -7.45 0.34 3.82
N ALA A 27 -6.46 -0.47 3.45
CA ALA A 27 -6.69 -1.88 3.11
C ALA A 27 -7.21 -2.66 4.33
N PHE A 28 -6.61 -2.45 5.51
CA PHE A 28 -7.11 -3.04 6.76
C PHE A 28 -8.60 -2.72 7.00
N ASN A 29 -9.02 -1.48 6.78
CA ASN A 29 -10.41 -1.03 6.98
C ASN A 29 -11.42 -1.70 6.04
N VAL A 30 -10.97 -2.27 4.94
CA VAL A 30 -11.84 -3.04 4.03
C VAL A 30 -12.04 -4.48 4.52
N TYR A 31 -11.03 -5.04 5.19
CA TYR A 31 -11.06 -6.43 5.66
C TYR A 31 -11.58 -6.58 7.09
N CYS A 32 -11.37 -5.57 7.93
CA CYS A 32 -11.68 -5.62 9.36
C CYS A 32 -12.56 -4.43 9.78
N VAL A 33 -12.79 -4.30 11.09
CA VAL A 33 -13.52 -3.15 11.65
C VAL A 33 -12.79 -1.85 11.33
N PRO A 34 -13.43 -0.92 10.62
CA PRO A 34 -12.79 0.32 10.21
C PRO A 34 -12.34 1.17 11.39
N ARG A 35 -11.16 1.77 11.25
CA ARG A 35 -10.62 2.76 12.19
C ARG A 35 -10.12 3.99 11.46
N MET A 36 -10.04 5.11 12.17
CA MET A 36 -9.55 6.35 11.58
C MET A 36 -8.11 6.21 11.08
N THR A 37 -7.87 6.72 9.87
CA THR A 37 -6.53 6.88 9.31
C THR A 37 -6.43 8.23 8.60
N MET A 38 -5.23 8.80 8.61
CA MET A 38 -4.91 10.08 7.98
C MET A 38 -4.01 9.89 6.76
N ASP A 39 -3.48 8.69 6.57
CA ASP A 39 -2.53 8.37 5.52
C ASP A 39 -3.18 7.41 4.50
N ILE A 40 -2.79 7.59 3.24
CA ILE A 40 -3.14 6.70 2.13
C ILE A 40 -1.85 6.00 1.70
N ASP A 41 -1.75 4.69 1.92
CA ASP A 41 -0.60 3.90 1.49
C ASP A 41 -0.89 3.26 0.12
N ILE A 42 -0.07 3.58 -0.89
CA ILE A 42 -0.20 3.08 -2.25
C ILE A 42 1.11 2.41 -2.69
N VAL A 43 1.06 1.11 -2.96
CA VAL A 43 2.14 0.44 -3.69
C VAL A 43 1.96 0.71 -5.18
N ILE A 44 3.02 1.17 -5.85
CA ILE A 44 2.96 1.66 -7.24
C ILE A 44 4.04 1.04 -8.12
N GLU A 45 3.68 0.70 -9.36
CA GLU A 45 4.65 0.36 -10.40
C GLU A 45 5.13 1.65 -11.10
N LEU A 46 6.17 2.23 -10.57
CA LEU A 46 6.74 3.47 -11.06
C LEU A 46 8.21 3.26 -11.46
N ASP A 47 8.55 3.69 -12.67
CA ASP A 47 9.88 3.66 -13.24
C ASP A 47 10.17 4.92 -14.06
N GLN A 48 11.30 4.96 -14.77
CA GLN A 48 11.65 6.10 -15.60
C GLN A 48 10.74 6.28 -16.82
N ALA A 49 10.10 5.21 -17.30
CA ALA A 49 9.27 5.27 -18.49
C ALA A 49 7.94 5.98 -18.23
N ASN A 50 7.36 5.78 -17.04
CA ASN A 50 6.07 6.37 -16.67
C ASN A 50 6.17 7.53 -15.66
N LEU A 51 7.40 7.96 -15.32
CA LEU A 51 7.64 9.05 -14.37
C LEU A 51 6.94 10.35 -14.77
N ASN A 52 7.04 10.76 -16.03
CA ASN A 52 6.42 12.01 -16.50
C ASN A 52 4.90 11.98 -16.38
N ASP A 53 4.27 10.86 -16.75
CA ASP A 53 2.84 10.66 -16.57
C ASP A 53 2.40 10.74 -15.11
N PHE A 54 3.23 10.19 -14.21
CA PHE A 54 3.00 10.30 -12.78
C PHE A 54 3.12 11.76 -12.28
N LEU A 55 4.17 12.47 -12.67
CA LEU A 55 4.38 13.87 -12.25
C LEU A 55 3.25 14.79 -12.73
N GLU A 56 2.70 14.56 -13.93
CA GLU A 56 1.56 15.31 -14.46
C GLU A 56 0.31 15.23 -13.56
N ILE A 57 0.11 14.10 -12.86
CA ILE A 57 -1.01 13.93 -11.92
C ILE A 57 -0.96 14.96 -10.78
N PHE A 58 0.26 15.32 -10.35
CA PHE A 58 0.51 16.12 -9.15
C PHE A 58 1.05 17.52 -9.42
N THR A 59 0.81 18.07 -10.62
CA THR A 59 1.31 19.41 -11.01
C THR A 59 0.66 20.55 -10.22
N THR A 60 -0.60 20.42 -9.85
CA THR A 60 -1.37 21.51 -9.21
C THR A 60 -2.12 20.99 -7.98
N GLY A 61 -2.03 21.74 -6.88
CA GLY A 61 -2.75 21.41 -5.65
C GLY A 61 -2.06 20.39 -4.74
N TYR A 62 -0.85 19.97 -5.09
CA TYR A 62 -0.08 19.01 -4.30
C TYR A 62 1.33 19.52 -4.04
N TYR A 63 1.90 19.08 -2.91
CA TYR A 63 3.34 19.15 -2.69
C TYR A 63 3.97 17.82 -3.08
N LEU A 64 4.93 17.87 -3.98
CA LEU A 64 5.72 16.74 -4.43
C LEU A 64 7.16 17.21 -4.69
N ASN A 65 8.14 16.47 -4.18
CA ASN A 65 9.55 16.72 -4.47
C ASN A 65 10.01 15.78 -5.58
N GLU A 66 10.14 16.29 -6.80
CA GLU A 66 10.52 15.50 -7.98
C GLU A 66 11.90 14.82 -7.83
N SER A 67 12.88 15.48 -7.22
CA SER A 67 14.19 14.87 -7.02
C SER A 67 14.14 13.68 -6.08
N THR A 68 13.30 13.76 -5.03
CA THR A 68 13.03 12.63 -4.14
C THR A 68 12.35 11.48 -4.89
N VAL A 69 11.33 11.77 -5.71
CA VAL A 69 10.67 10.73 -6.53
C VAL A 69 11.69 10.00 -7.40
N LYS A 70 12.53 10.73 -8.14
CA LYS A 70 13.59 10.15 -8.99
C LYS A 70 14.56 9.26 -8.19
N GLN A 71 14.92 9.69 -6.99
CA GLN A 71 15.78 8.91 -6.09
C GLN A 71 15.10 7.63 -5.63
N GLU A 72 13.83 7.73 -5.19
CA GLU A 72 13.07 6.58 -4.67
C GLU A 72 12.74 5.56 -5.75
N ILE A 73 12.49 5.97 -6.98
CA ILE A 73 12.34 5.06 -8.12
C ILE A 73 13.60 4.19 -8.29
N ARG A 74 14.79 4.79 -8.22
CA ARG A 74 16.07 4.07 -8.41
C ARG A 74 16.32 3.03 -7.32
N ARG A 75 16.00 3.36 -6.07
CA ARG A 75 16.23 2.47 -4.91
C ARG A 75 15.02 1.64 -4.52
N LYS A 76 13.89 1.76 -5.25
CA LYS A 76 12.63 1.09 -4.94
C LYS A 76 12.17 1.37 -3.50
N GLY A 77 12.27 2.64 -3.12
CA GLY A 77 11.93 3.13 -1.78
C GLY A 77 10.52 3.72 -1.70
N MET A 78 10.36 4.73 -0.85
CA MET A 78 9.07 5.36 -0.58
C MET A 78 9.21 6.89 -0.62
N PHE A 79 8.20 7.56 -1.16
CA PHE A 79 8.08 9.01 -1.12
C PHE A 79 6.63 9.39 -0.83
N ASN A 80 6.40 10.66 -0.46
CA ASN A 80 5.04 11.13 -0.18
C ASN A 80 4.63 12.29 -1.08
N VAL A 81 3.32 12.41 -1.23
CA VAL A 81 2.62 13.53 -1.83
C VAL A 81 1.65 14.09 -0.81
N ILE A 82 1.58 15.42 -0.67
CA ILE A 82 0.67 16.09 0.27
C ILE A 82 -0.36 16.90 -0.52
N ASP A 83 -1.63 16.64 -0.27
CA ASP A 83 -2.72 17.45 -0.84
C ASP A 83 -2.81 18.78 -0.09
N HIS A 84 -2.59 19.89 -0.79
CA HIS A 84 -2.60 21.24 -0.18
C HIS A 84 -3.97 21.62 0.40
N ARG A 85 -5.04 21.10 -0.16
CA ARG A 85 -6.41 21.45 0.26
C ARG A 85 -6.81 20.78 1.56
N SER A 86 -6.43 19.53 1.73
CA SER A 86 -6.84 18.70 2.88
C SER A 86 -5.73 18.49 3.91
N GLY A 87 -4.47 18.65 3.52
CA GLY A 87 -3.30 18.30 4.31
C GLY A 87 -3.07 16.78 4.42
N PHE A 88 -3.88 15.95 3.76
CA PHE A 88 -3.67 14.50 3.77
C PHE A 88 -2.42 14.12 2.99
N LYS A 89 -1.75 13.10 3.51
CA LYS A 89 -0.53 12.54 2.93
C LYS A 89 -0.85 11.24 2.20
N ILE A 90 -0.26 11.09 1.02
CA ILE A 90 -0.22 9.83 0.27
C ILE A 90 1.21 9.32 0.31
N ASP A 91 1.41 8.14 0.87
CA ASP A 91 2.68 7.44 0.86
C ASP A 91 2.72 6.47 -0.33
N PHE A 92 3.57 6.80 -1.31
CA PHE A 92 3.82 5.95 -2.46
C PHE A 92 5.02 5.05 -2.19
N ILE A 93 4.78 3.74 -2.20
CA ILE A 93 5.80 2.70 -2.04
C ILE A 93 6.11 2.14 -3.43
N VAL A 94 7.31 2.41 -3.95
CA VAL A 94 7.72 1.88 -5.27
C VAL A 94 7.89 0.36 -5.14
N ARG A 95 7.14 -0.41 -5.94
CA ARG A 95 7.17 -1.87 -5.92
C ARG A 95 8.60 -2.36 -6.16
N LYS A 96 9.11 -3.19 -5.25
CA LYS A 96 10.41 -3.87 -5.41
C LYS A 96 10.27 -5.02 -6.40
N ASP A 97 11.38 -5.37 -7.08
CA ASP A 97 11.40 -6.41 -8.10
C ASP A 97 11.73 -7.81 -7.53
N THR A 98 11.58 -8.02 -6.22
CA THR A 98 11.73 -9.32 -5.58
C THR A 98 10.55 -10.25 -5.93
N GLU A 99 10.81 -11.56 -5.91
CA GLU A 99 9.79 -12.59 -6.21
C GLU A 99 8.49 -12.36 -5.42
N TYR A 100 8.61 -12.15 -4.09
CA TYR A 100 7.43 -11.93 -3.25
C TYR A 100 6.67 -10.66 -3.63
N ARG A 101 7.35 -9.53 -3.85
CA ARG A 101 6.69 -8.26 -4.16
C ARG A 101 6.04 -8.25 -5.54
N GLN A 102 6.56 -9.00 -6.49
CA GLN A 102 5.91 -9.23 -7.77
C GLN A 102 4.65 -10.09 -7.60
N LEU A 103 4.73 -11.18 -6.83
CA LEU A 103 3.59 -12.03 -6.53
C LEU A 103 2.49 -11.26 -5.78
N GLU A 104 2.83 -10.59 -4.69
CA GLU A 104 1.91 -9.73 -3.92
C GLU A 104 1.14 -8.77 -4.84
N PHE A 105 1.86 -8.07 -5.71
CA PHE A 105 1.24 -7.11 -6.63
C PHE A 105 0.34 -7.78 -7.68
N SER A 106 0.69 -8.97 -8.16
CA SER A 106 -0.12 -9.73 -9.10
C SER A 106 -1.42 -10.27 -8.48
N ARG A 107 -1.43 -10.49 -7.15
CA ARG A 107 -2.59 -10.99 -6.38
C ARG A 107 -3.57 -9.87 -5.99
N LYS A 108 -3.28 -8.60 -6.29
CA LYS A 108 -4.22 -7.51 -6.01
C LYS A 108 -5.57 -7.75 -6.65
N THR A 109 -6.63 -7.39 -5.95
CA THR A 109 -8.02 -7.55 -6.41
C THR A 109 -8.76 -6.22 -6.45
N ARG A 110 -9.79 -6.12 -7.30
CA ARG A 110 -10.71 -4.97 -7.27
C ARG A 110 -11.61 -5.08 -6.04
N LYS A 111 -11.61 -4.05 -5.23
CA LYS A 111 -12.50 -3.89 -4.06
C LYS A 111 -13.23 -2.56 -4.17
N VAL A 112 -14.30 -2.41 -3.42
CA VAL A 112 -15.01 -1.13 -3.30
C VAL A 112 -14.73 -0.56 -1.91
N LEU A 113 -14.13 0.62 -1.87
CA LEU A 113 -13.89 1.40 -0.67
C LEU A 113 -14.69 2.69 -0.76
N ASP A 114 -15.71 2.86 0.10
CA ASP A 114 -16.60 4.03 0.10
C ASP A 114 -17.19 4.35 -1.30
N ASN A 115 -17.70 3.33 -1.99
CA ASN A 115 -18.22 3.39 -3.37
C ASN A 115 -17.16 3.72 -4.45
N ILE A 116 -15.88 3.64 -4.14
CA ILE A 116 -14.79 3.86 -5.08
C ILE A 116 -14.18 2.50 -5.43
N PRO A 117 -14.21 2.05 -6.69
CA PRO A 117 -13.52 0.84 -7.11
C PRO A 117 -12.01 1.07 -7.15
N VAL A 118 -11.26 0.34 -6.35
CA VAL A 118 -9.80 0.45 -6.24
C VAL A 118 -9.14 -0.92 -6.37
N TRP A 119 -7.86 -0.94 -6.79
CA TRP A 119 -7.02 -2.11 -6.63
C TRP A 119 -6.54 -2.20 -5.18
N MET A 120 -6.67 -3.36 -4.57
CA MET A 120 -6.39 -3.59 -3.16
C MET A 120 -5.46 -4.79 -3.00
N VAL A 121 -4.49 -4.69 -2.09
CA VAL A 121 -3.67 -5.82 -1.66
C VAL A 121 -4.54 -6.94 -1.09
N ALA A 122 -4.20 -8.20 -1.34
CA ALA A 122 -4.88 -9.34 -0.73
C ALA A 122 -4.66 -9.36 0.80
N ALA A 123 -5.60 -9.92 1.54
CA ALA A 123 -5.54 -9.91 3.01
C ALA A 123 -4.29 -10.62 3.55
N GLU A 124 -3.93 -11.77 2.96
CA GLU A 124 -2.73 -12.52 3.32
C GLU A 124 -1.46 -11.70 3.08
N ASP A 125 -1.38 -11.02 1.94
CA ASP A 125 -0.23 -10.19 1.58
C ASP A 125 -0.14 -8.94 2.46
N LEU A 126 -1.28 -8.38 2.88
CA LEU A 126 -1.32 -7.30 3.86
C LEU A 126 -0.75 -7.76 5.21
N ILE A 127 -1.06 -9.00 5.65
CA ILE A 127 -0.50 -9.58 6.88
C ILE A 127 1.01 -9.71 6.76
N VAL A 128 1.52 -10.31 5.68
CA VAL A 128 2.98 -10.45 5.46
C VAL A 128 3.67 -9.09 5.45
N SER A 129 3.08 -8.09 4.78
CA SER A 129 3.63 -6.72 4.76
C SER A 129 3.64 -6.07 6.14
N LYS A 130 2.60 -6.28 6.97
CA LYS A 130 2.58 -5.80 8.37
C LYS A 130 3.61 -6.52 9.24
N ILE A 131 3.82 -7.82 9.03
CA ILE A 131 4.89 -8.58 9.70
C ILE A 131 6.27 -8.04 9.31
N GLU A 132 6.50 -7.69 8.04
CA GLU A 132 7.75 -7.02 7.62
C GLU A 132 7.98 -5.71 8.37
N TRP A 133 6.95 -4.87 8.51
CA TRP A 133 7.06 -3.61 9.23
C TRP A 133 7.48 -3.78 10.69
N ILE A 134 6.94 -4.77 11.39
CA ILE A 134 7.29 -5.01 12.80
C ILE A 134 8.66 -5.68 13.00
N GLN A 135 9.37 -6.09 11.93
CA GLN A 135 10.77 -6.53 12.04
C GLN A 135 11.68 -5.41 12.55
N GLN A 136 11.39 -4.17 12.19
CA GLN A 136 12.20 -3.01 12.56
C GLN A 136 11.71 -2.35 13.85
N LEU A 137 10.41 -2.18 13.98
CA LEU A 137 9.78 -1.54 15.13
C LEU A 137 8.44 -2.22 15.45
N GLN A 138 8.35 -2.87 16.58
CA GLN A 138 7.11 -3.45 17.06
C GLN A 138 6.13 -2.34 17.47
N SER A 139 5.13 -2.10 16.65
CA SER A 139 4.02 -1.21 16.94
C SER A 139 2.84 -2.03 17.44
N GLU A 140 2.31 -1.69 18.60
CA GLU A 140 1.12 -2.34 19.17
C GLU A 140 -0.06 -2.32 18.19
N LYS A 141 -0.24 -1.19 17.48
CA LYS A 141 -1.24 -1.04 16.42
C LYS A 141 -1.07 -2.07 15.31
N GLN A 142 0.15 -2.28 14.82
CA GLN A 142 0.42 -3.27 13.76
C GLN A 142 0.19 -4.70 14.24
N ILE A 143 0.58 -4.99 15.48
CA ILE A 143 0.34 -6.30 16.12
C ILE A 143 -1.15 -6.59 16.22
N GLN A 144 -1.96 -5.62 16.66
CA GLN A 144 -3.41 -5.77 16.72
C GLN A 144 -4.02 -5.95 15.34
N ASP A 145 -3.60 -5.16 14.34
CA ASP A 145 -4.05 -5.30 12.96
C ASP A 145 -3.78 -6.73 12.43
N ILE A 146 -2.57 -7.28 12.67
CA ILE A 146 -2.22 -8.64 12.26
C ILE A 146 -3.16 -9.66 12.92
N LYS A 147 -3.38 -9.57 14.23
CA LYS A 147 -4.28 -10.49 14.96
C LYS A 147 -5.69 -10.45 14.41
N MET A 148 -6.22 -9.26 14.10
CA MET A 148 -7.56 -9.12 13.54
C MET A 148 -7.64 -9.70 12.13
N LEU A 149 -6.67 -9.44 11.26
CA LEU A 149 -6.61 -10.02 9.91
C LEU A 149 -6.50 -11.55 9.98
N MET A 150 -5.66 -12.09 10.88
CA MET A 150 -5.50 -13.53 11.10
C MET A 150 -6.77 -14.22 11.63
N SER A 151 -7.73 -13.47 12.19
CA SER A 151 -9.01 -14.00 12.65
C SER A 151 -10.07 -14.12 11.54
N LEU A 152 -9.80 -13.62 10.33
CA LEU A 152 -10.71 -13.75 9.21
C LEU A 152 -10.90 -15.22 8.81
N PRO A 153 -12.14 -15.65 8.50
CA PRO A 153 -12.43 -17.08 8.31
C PRO A 153 -11.77 -17.69 7.06
N GLU A 154 -11.49 -16.89 6.03
CA GLU A 154 -10.99 -17.34 4.73
C GLU A 154 -9.48 -17.09 4.54
N ILE A 155 -8.74 -16.81 5.63
CA ILE A 155 -7.29 -16.55 5.55
C ILE A 155 -6.52 -17.84 5.29
N ASP A 156 -5.69 -17.82 4.24
CA ASP A 156 -4.72 -18.87 3.95
C ASP A 156 -3.48 -18.72 4.86
N ARG A 157 -3.54 -19.38 6.02
CA ARG A 157 -2.45 -19.37 7.02
C ARG A 157 -1.19 -20.03 6.48
N GLU A 158 -1.33 -21.09 5.69
CA GLU A 158 -0.18 -21.83 5.14
C GLU A 158 0.62 -20.94 4.18
N TYR A 159 -0.08 -20.18 3.34
CA TYR A 159 0.51 -19.17 2.47
C TYR A 159 1.33 -18.14 3.28
N ILE A 160 0.75 -17.57 4.33
CA ILE A 160 1.41 -16.56 5.17
C ILE A 160 2.65 -17.13 5.84
N ILE A 161 2.52 -18.29 6.50
CA ILE A 161 3.63 -18.97 7.19
C ILE A 161 4.76 -19.30 6.21
N SER A 162 4.41 -19.82 5.05
CA SER A 162 5.37 -20.19 4.00
C SER A 162 6.18 -18.98 3.53
N TRP A 163 5.53 -17.83 3.28
CA TRP A 163 6.22 -16.62 2.85
C TRP A 163 7.03 -15.98 3.98
N CYS A 164 6.52 -15.91 5.19
CA CYS A 164 7.30 -15.43 6.34
C CYS A 164 8.57 -16.25 6.54
N LYS A 165 8.49 -17.57 6.36
CA LYS A 165 9.66 -18.46 6.42
C LYS A 165 10.65 -18.19 5.30
N LYS A 166 10.18 -18.10 4.04
CA LYS A 166 11.04 -17.80 2.87
C LYS A 166 11.74 -16.44 2.99
N LEU A 167 11.03 -15.45 3.54
CA LEU A 167 11.55 -14.10 3.75
C LEU A 167 12.37 -13.95 5.04
N ASN A 168 12.48 -15.03 5.82
CA ASN A 168 13.19 -15.05 7.11
C ASN A 168 12.66 -14.00 8.10
N PHE A 169 11.34 -13.80 8.14
CA PHE A 169 10.69 -12.90 9.08
C PHE A 169 10.41 -13.61 10.42
N LYS A 170 10.65 -12.88 11.52
CA LYS A 170 10.17 -13.28 12.85
C LYS A 170 8.67 -13.06 12.92
N THR A 171 7.93 -14.07 13.34
CA THR A 171 6.45 -14.01 13.37
C THR A 171 5.89 -13.59 14.72
N PHE A 172 6.74 -13.49 15.76
CA PHE A 172 6.39 -13.01 17.11
C PHE A 172 5.16 -13.72 17.71
N ASP A 173 5.00 -15.01 17.39
CA ASP A 173 3.85 -15.85 17.81
C ASP A 173 2.49 -15.29 17.37
N LEU A 174 2.44 -14.57 16.24
CA LEU A 174 1.22 -13.95 15.72
C LEU A 174 0.49 -14.80 14.66
N LEU A 175 1.10 -15.90 14.17
CA LEU A 175 0.57 -16.75 13.08
C LEU A 175 0.02 -18.09 13.59
#